data_6f758ecb5056ba36722296e561cf00af
#
_entry.id   6f758ecb5056ba36722296e561cf00af
#
_cell.length_a   1.000
_cell.length_b   1.000
_cell.length_c   1.000
_cell.angle_alpha   90.00
_cell.angle_beta   90.00
_cell.angle_gamma   90.00
#
_symmetry.space_group_name_H-M   'P 1'
#
loop_
_entity.id
_entity.type
_entity.pdbx_description
1 polymer ?
#
loop_
_entity_poly.entity_id
_entity_poly.type
_entity_poly.pdbx_seq_one_letter_code
_entity_poly.pdbx_strand_id
1 'polypeptide(L)'
;MADNPTLGEWLVRRGASRRAVLAYAAHVGALMALPPAARSALAQGLASTRRQSVIWLSFQECTGCTESLTRSFSPTLENLIFDFISLDYHETLQAASGEAAEDARRAAMAANKGKYVVVVDGSVSTKDGGVYSTIAGIANVDMLRDAAKDALAVVAVGTCAAFGGLPAAKPNPTGAVAVSELVVDKPVVNIPGCPPIAEAVAGTLAYLVAFGALPELDSLRRPKAFFGETIHDRCYRRPFYERGLFAEGFDDEGARRGYCLYKVGCKGPVTYNSCATLKWNGGVSFPIQSGHGCLGCSEPDFWDQGGFYRPLSTSMPGIGPTLAGAAVAGAALGGAAAWLSRRHLKSFQAGADKPEGDAS
;
A
#
# COMPACT_ATOMS: atom_id res chain seq x y z
N MET A 1 -1.58 -3.37 39.88
CA MET A 1 -1.70 -3.33 38.42
C MET A 1 -2.29 -1.95 38.10
N ALA A 2 -1.51 -1.03 37.52
CA ALA A 2 -2.05 0.27 37.12
C ALA A 2 -3.12 0.04 36.04
N ASP A 3 -4.28 0.61 36.24
CA ASP A 3 -5.41 0.56 35.33
C ASP A 3 -4.97 1.22 34.02
N ASN A 4 -4.73 0.38 32.98
CA ASN A 4 -4.27 0.87 31.69
C ASN A 4 -5.51 1.42 30.95
N PRO A 5 -5.67 2.76 30.83
CA PRO A 5 -6.89 3.38 30.35
C PRO A 5 -7.16 3.02 28.88
N THR A 6 -8.43 3.03 28.48
CA THR A 6 -8.80 3.00 27.06
C THR A 6 -8.24 4.23 26.34
N LEU A 7 -8.09 4.14 25.03
CA LEU A 7 -7.65 5.27 24.21
C LEU A 7 -8.54 6.51 24.43
N GLY A 8 -9.87 6.31 24.50
CA GLY A 8 -10.81 7.39 24.76
C GLY A 8 -10.59 8.06 26.13
N GLU A 9 -10.39 7.29 27.20
CA GLU A 9 -10.07 7.82 28.54
C GLU A 9 -8.71 8.51 28.57
N TRP A 10 -7.71 7.96 27.90
CA TRP A 10 -6.39 8.57 27.75
C TRP A 10 -6.46 9.95 27.07
N LEU A 11 -7.16 10.03 25.94
CA LEU A 11 -7.32 11.27 25.18
C LEU A 11 -8.05 12.36 26.00
N VAL A 12 -9.09 11.97 26.75
CA VAL A 12 -9.81 12.90 27.65
C VAL A 12 -8.87 13.41 28.74
N ARG A 13 -8.05 12.56 29.35
CA ARG A 13 -7.05 12.97 30.37
C ARG A 13 -6.02 13.96 29.82
N ARG A 14 -5.70 13.89 28.54
CA ARG A 14 -4.79 14.82 27.85
C ARG A 14 -5.47 16.07 27.28
N GLY A 15 -6.75 16.25 27.55
CA GLY A 15 -7.51 17.41 27.08
C GLY A 15 -7.99 17.30 25.63
N ALA A 16 -7.85 16.13 24.99
CA ALA A 16 -8.43 15.91 23.67
C ALA A 16 -9.94 15.77 23.81
N SER A 17 -10.67 16.48 22.96
CA SER A 17 -12.14 16.39 22.95
C SER A 17 -12.60 15.10 22.23
N ARG A 18 -13.73 14.55 22.64
CA ARG A 18 -14.40 13.47 21.89
C ARG A 18 -14.58 13.82 20.40
N ARG A 19 -14.76 15.12 20.11
CA ARG A 19 -14.88 15.63 18.74
C ARG A 19 -13.58 15.42 17.94
N ALA A 20 -12.40 15.55 18.55
CA ALA A 20 -11.12 15.31 17.88
C ALA A 20 -10.96 13.83 17.49
N VAL A 21 -11.34 12.89 18.37
CA VAL A 21 -11.32 11.45 18.07
C VAL A 21 -12.27 11.10 16.92
N LEU A 22 -13.47 11.66 16.93
CA LEU A 22 -14.46 11.47 15.88
C LEU A 22 -14.01 12.07 14.54
N ALA A 23 -13.38 13.25 14.56
CA ALA A 23 -12.85 13.90 13.37
C ALA A 23 -11.71 13.07 12.77
N TYR A 24 -10.82 12.53 13.61
CA TYR A 24 -9.76 11.64 13.16
C TYR A 24 -10.31 10.35 12.55
N ALA A 25 -11.25 9.68 13.23
CA ALA A 25 -11.89 8.48 12.70
C ALA A 25 -12.61 8.73 11.38
N ALA A 26 -13.28 9.88 11.25
CA ALA A 26 -13.92 10.29 10.00
C ALA A 26 -12.91 10.50 8.89
N HIS A 27 -11.76 11.12 9.19
CA HIS A 27 -10.67 11.35 8.25
C HIS A 27 -10.04 10.03 7.77
N VAL A 28 -9.62 9.16 8.70
CA VAL A 28 -9.09 7.82 8.36
C VAL A 28 -10.12 7.01 7.57
N GLY A 29 -11.38 7.03 8.00
CA GLY A 29 -12.45 6.35 7.29
C GLY A 29 -12.69 6.88 5.87
N ALA A 30 -12.47 8.19 5.65
CA ALA A 30 -12.54 8.79 4.32
C ALA A 30 -11.31 8.39 3.47
N LEU A 31 -10.11 8.45 4.03
CA LEU A 31 -8.87 8.02 3.38
C LEU A 31 -8.93 6.57 2.90
N MET A 32 -9.51 5.69 3.71
CA MET A 32 -9.68 4.27 3.39
C MET A 32 -10.97 3.96 2.62
N ALA A 33 -11.72 4.99 2.19
CA ALA A 33 -13.01 4.86 1.49
C ALA A 33 -14.02 3.96 2.21
N LEU A 34 -13.98 3.91 3.55
CA LEU A 34 -14.87 3.07 4.35
C LEU A 34 -16.32 3.55 4.24
N PRO A 35 -17.32 2.64 4.18
CA PRO A 35 -18.73 3.00 4.21
C PRO A 35 -19.10 3.63 5.56
N PRO A 36 -20.18 4.46 5.65
CA PRO A 36 -20.54 5.18 6.86
C PRO A 36 -20.65 4.35 8.13
N ALA A 37 -21.19 3.13 8.04
CA ALA A 37 -21.29 2.21 9.18
C ALA A 37 -19.90 1.80 9.70
N ALA A 38 -18.94 1.51 8.81
CA ALA A 38 -17.59 1.18 9.19
C ALA A 38 -16.83 2.38 9.77
N ARG A 39 -17.12 3.62 9.33
CA ARG A 39 -16.55 4.84 9.93
C ARG A 39 -17.03 5.02 11.39
N SER A 40 -18.31 4.74 11.66
CA SER A 40 -18.82 4.76 13.04
C SER A 40 -18.17 3.67 13.90
N ALA A 41 -18.02 2.46 13.35
CA ALA A 41 -17.32 1.37 14.04
C ALA A 41 -15.83 1.69 14.29
N LEU A 42 -15.17 2.34 13.33
CA LEU A 42 -13.78 2.84 13.48
C LEU A 42 -13.69 3.82 14.65
N ALA A 43 -14.61 4.78 14.74
CA ALA A 43 -14.64 5.77 15.82
C ALA A 43 -14.87 5.14 17.20
N GLN A 44 -15.80 4.19 17.29
CA GLN A 44 -16.08 3.43 18.51
C GLN A 44 -14.91 2.54 18.90
N GLY A 45 -14.30 1.83 17.94
CA GLY A 45 -13.12 1.01 18.12
C GLY A 45 -11.97 1.83 18.70
N LEU A 46 -11.61 2.95 18.07
CA LEU A 46 -10.56 3.85 18.55
C LEU A 46 -10.83 4.38 19.96
N ALA A 47 -12.08 4.69 20.29
CA ALA A 47 -12.43 5.20 21.62
C ALA A 47 -12.37 4.13 22.73
N SER A 48 -12.66 2.88 22.39
CA SER A 48 -12.77 1.76 23.35
C SER A 48 -11.50 0.92 23.49
N THR A 49 -10.59 0.99 22.52
CA THR A 49 -9.36 0.19 22.49
C THR A 49 -8.29 0.81 23.38
N ARG A 50 -7.36 0.01 23.86
CA ARG A 50 -6.13 0.49 24.50
C ARG A 50 -5.13 0.90 23.43
N ARG A 51 -4.17 1.78 23.80
CA ARG A 51 -3.07 2.13 22.90
C ARG A 51 -2.33 0.87 22.48
N GLN A 52 -2.17 0.71 21.17
CA GLN A 52 -1.50 -0.46 20.58
C GLN A 52 0.00 -0.36 20.83
N SER A 53 0.58 -1.37 21.47
CA SER A 53 2.03 -1.49 21.59
C SER A 53 2.65 -1.73 20.22
N VAL A 54 3.63 -0.93 19.86
CA VAL A 54 4.34 -0.97 18.58
C VAL A 54 5.84 -1.07 18.82
N ILE A 55 6.45 -2.11 18.26
CA ILE A 55 7.89 -2.30 18.19
C ILE A 55 8.30 -2.00 16.76
N TRP A 56 8.99 -0.89 16.54
CA TRP A 56 9.46 -0.46 15.22
C TRP A 56 10.92 -0.81 15.05
N LEU A 57 11.24 -1.62 14.06
CA LEU A 57 12.58 -2.11 13.75
C LEU A 57 13.04 -1.50 12.43
N SER A 58 14.14 -0.75 12.46
CA SER A 58 14.74 -0.14 11.27
C SER A 58 15.95 -0.96 10.84
N PHE A 59 15.84 -1.62 9.68
CA PHE A 59 16.83 -2.56 9.17
C PHE A 59 17.67 -1.95 8.05
N GLN A 60 17.80 -2.63 6.88
CA GLN A 60 18.51 -2.04 5.74
C GLN A 60 17.63 -1.00 5.06
N GLU A 61 17.75 0.24 5.48
CA GLU A 61 16.91 1.35 5.03
C GLU A 61 17.72 2.66 4.96
N CYS A 62 17.09 3.73 4.49
CA CYS A 62 17.67 5.07 4.36
C CYS A 62 17.04 6.09 5.31
N THR A 63 16.27 5.66 6.31
CA THR A 63 15.44 6.47 7.23
C THR A 63 14.30 7.23 6.52
N GLY A 64 14.13 7.04 5.19
CA GLY A 64 13.14 7.76 4.40
C GLY A 64 11.69 7.43 4.78
N CYS A 65 11.41 6.22 5.24
CA CYS A 65 10.06 5.82 5.65
C CYS A 65 9.70 6.44 7.00
N THR A 66 10.62 6.44 7.96
CA THR A 66 10.48 7.15 9.23
C THR A 66 10.33 8.66 8.98
N GLU A 67 11.16 9.27 8.11
CA GLU A 67 11.07 10.69 7.75
C GLU A 67 9.72 11.02 7.09
N SER A 68 9.23 10.17 6.18
CA SER A 68 7.89 10.34 5.59
C SER A 68 6.80 10.36 6.66
N LEU A 69 6.86 9.47 7.66
CA LEU A 69 5.89 9.43 8.74
C LEU A 69 5.91 10.72 9.57
N THR A 70 7.08 11.36 9.75
CA THR A 70 7.17 12.65 10.46
C THR A 70 6.41 13.77 9.75
N ARG A 71 6.10 13.58 8.46
CA ARG A 71 5.31 14.51 7.64
C ARG A 71 3.82 14.21 7.62
N SER A 72 3.37 13.26 8.43
CA SER A 72 1.95 12.97 8.57
C SER A 72 1.20 14.21 9.06
N PHE A 73 0.16 14.57 8.35
CA PHE A 73 -0.65 15.74 8.65
C PHE A 73 -1.90 15.38 9.49
N SER A 74 -2.45 14.19 9.28
CA SER A 74 -3.65 13.76 9.99
C SER A 74 -3.69 12.23 10.14
N PRO A 75 -3.33 11.72 11.33
CA PRO A 75 -2.87 12.44 12.52
C PRO A 75 -1.47 13.04 12.31
N THR A 76 -1.12 14.06 13.09
CA THR A 76 0.28 14.46 13.18
C THR A 76 1.10 13.34 13.84
N LEU A 77 2.42 13.34 13.66
CA LEU A 77 3.29 12.34 14.28
C LEU A 77 3.09 12.30 15.81
N GLU A 78 3.00 13.46 16.46
CA GLU A 78 2.78 13.55 17.89
C GLU A 78 1.47 12.88 18.31
N ASN A 79 0.38 13.15 17.58
CA ASN A 79 -0.90 12.52 17.86
C ASN A 79 -0.85 10.99 17.61
N LEU A 80 -0.16 10.56 16.56
CA LEU A 80 0.00 9.14 16.30
C LEU A 80 0.70 8.44 17.46
N ILE A 81 1.87 8.95 17.85
CA ILE A 81 2.73 8.32 18.87
C ILE A 81 2.14 8.46 20.28
N PHE A 82 1.63 9.66 20.63
CA PHE A 82 1.21 9.91 21.99
C PHE A 82 -0.27 9.57 22.25
N ASP A 83 -1.10 9.60 21.22
CA ASP A 83 -2.54 9.43 21.38
C ASP A 83 -3.06 8.08 20.89
N PHE A 84 -2.55 7.53 19.78
CA PHE A 84 -3.14 6.34 19.14
C PHE A 84 -2.35 5.05 19.36
N ILE A 85 -1.00 5.12 19.33
CA ILE A 85 -0.15 3.96 19.57
C ILE A 85 0.73 4.18 20.80
N SER A 86 1.29 3.10 21.34
CA SER A 86 2.41 3.15 22.25
C SER A 86 3.64 2.74 21.46
N LEU A 87 4.43 3.72 21.02
CA LEU A 87 5.70 3.45 20.34
C LEU A 87 6.73 3.07 21.40
N ASP A 88 6.80 1.76 21.68
CA ASP A 88 7.59 1.24 22.79
C ASP A 88 9.06 1.04 22.42
N TYR A 89 9.35 0.92 21.14
CA TYR A 89 10.70 0.88 20.60
C TYR A 89 10.75 1.48 19.19
N HIS A 90 11.71 2.37 18.97
CA HIS A 90 12.08 2.91 17.65
C HIS A 90 13.45 3.55 17.77
N GLU A 91 14.48 2.93 17.21
CA GLU A 91 15.88 3.33 17.43
C GLU A 91 16.18 4.80 17.07
N THR A 92 15.49 5.37 16.07
CA THR A 92 15.69 6.76 15.64
C THR A 92 14.96 7.77 16.51
N LEU A 93 13.78 7.43 17.06
CA LEU A 93 12.88 8.37 17.75
C LEU A 93 12.88 8.23 19.28
N GLN A 94 13.39 7.12 19.80
CA GLN A 94 13.41 6.89 21.25
C GLN A 94 14.56 7.65 21.93
N ALA A 95 14.37 7.98 23.21
CA ALA A 95 15.42 8.64 24.02
C ALA A 95 16.47 7.65 24.55
N ALA A 96 16.07 6.39 24.81
CA ALA A 96 16.97 5.36 25.31
C ALA A 96 17.94 4.90 24.21
N SER A 97 19.14 4.48 24.60
CA SER A 97 20.17 3.93 23.70
C SER A 97 20.87 2.73 24.33
N GLY A 98 21.60 1.94 23.50
CA GLY A 98 22.36 0.79 23.95
C GLY A 98 21.52 -0.26 24.69
N GLU A 99 22.06 -0.84 25.77
CA GLU A 99 21.40 -1.90 26.54
C GLU A 99 20.05 -1.45 27.13
N ALA A 100 19.92 -0.20 27.56
CA ALA A 100 18.66 0.33 28.10
C ALA A 100 17.54 0.32 27.05
N ALA A 101 17.85 0.60 25.78
CA ALA A 101 16.88 0.52 24.68
C ALA A 101 16.44 -0.92 24.43
N GLU A 102 17.39 -1.86 24.39
CA GLU A 102 17.12 -3.27 24.18
C GLU A 102 16.36 -3.91 25.35
N ASP A 103 16.64 -3.52 26.58
CA ASP A 103 15.88 -3.94 27.75
C ASP A 103 14.44 -3.43 27.69
N ALA A 104 14.24 -2.17 27.29
CA ALA A 104 12.90 -1.60 27.09
C ALA A 104 12.13 -2.37 26.00
N ARG A 105 12.77 -2.70 24.86
CA ARG A 105 12.17 -3.52 23.79
C ARG A 105 11.72 -4.87 24.32
N ARG A 106 12.62 -5.61 24.96
CA ARG A 106 12.33 -6.95 25.53
C ARG A 106 11.21 -6.89 26.58
N ALA A 107 11.24 -5.89 27.46
CA ALA A 107 10.21 -5.69 28.46
C ALA A 107 8.84 -5.39 27.84
N ALA A 108 8.78 -4.52 26.83
CA ALA A 108 7.55 -4.19 26.12
C ALA A 108 6.97 -5.40 25.39
N MET A 109 7.79 -6.20 24.70
CA MET A 109 7.38 -7.44 24.04
C MET A 109 6.82 -8.46 25.04
N ALA A 110 7.50 -8.64 26.17
CA ALA A 110 7.05 -9.57 27.22
C ALA A 110 5.72 -9.14 27.86
N ALA A 111 5.57 -7.84 28.16
CA ALA A 111 4.36 -7.27 28.74
C ALA A 111 3.15 -7.32 27.80
N ASN A 112 3.38 -7.27 26.50
CA ASN A 112 2.35 -7.21 25.47
C ASN A 112 2.32 -8.48 24.58
N LYS A 113 2.79 -9.61 25.09
CA LYS A 113 2.85 -10.88 24.36
C LYS A 113 1.53 -11.21 23.65
N GLY A 114 1.59 -11.47 22.33
CA GLY A 114 0.42 -11.75 21.49
C GLY A 114 -0.44 -10.53 21.16
N LYS A 115 -0.04 -9.32 21.60
CA LYS A 115 -0.85 -8.10 21.42
C LYS A 115 -0.08 -6.93 20.79
N TYR A 116 1.25 -6.98 20.75
CA TYR A 116 2.03 -5.92 20.09
C TYR A 116 2.09 -6.14 18.58
N VAL A 117 2.27 -5.06 17.85
CA VAL A 117 2.52 -5.04 16.41
C VAL A 117 4.00 -4.77 16.18
N VAL A 118 4.62 -5.54 15.31
CA VAL A 118 5.97 -5.24 14.81
C VAL A 118 5.82 -4.42 13.53
N VAL A 119 6.44 -3.28 13.49
CA VAL A 119 6.63 -2.48 12.27
C VAL A 119 8.07 -2.64 11.83
N VAL A 120 8.29 -2.94 10.56
CA VAL A 120 9.63 -3.10 9.99
C VAL A 120 9.80 -2.08 8.87
N ASP A 121 10.85 -1.28 8.97
CA ASP A 121 11.36 -0.40 7.94
C ASP A 121 12.70 -0.97 7.43
N GLY A 122 12.83 -1.09 6.12
CA GLY A 122 14.02 -1.69 5.52
C GLY A 122 13.95 -3.19 5.25
N SER A 123 14.81 -3.66 4.35
CA SER A 123 14.96 -5.07 3.99
C SER A 123 15.82 -5.83 4.99
N VAL A 124 15.76 -7.14 4.95
CA VAL A 124 16.48 -8.00 5.88
C VAL A 124 17.66 -8.68 5.18
N SER A 125 18.86 -8.43 5.66
CA SER A 125 20.06 -9.13 5.20
C SER A 125 20.02 -10.60 5.62
N THR A 126 20.31 -11.53 4.70
CA THR A 126 20.37 -12.98 4.99
C THR A 126 21.72 -13.62 4.70
N LYS A 127 22.52 -13.00 3.81
CA LYS A 127 23.83 -13.53 3.45
C LYS A 127 24.74 -13.56 4.66
N ASP A 128 25.58 -14.62 4.74
CA ASP A 128 26.56 -14.82 5.80
C ASP A 128 25.96 -14.72 7.22
N GLY A 129 24.72 -15.22 7.40
CA GLY A 129 24.00 -15.16 8.66
C GLY A 129 23.43 -13.78 8.99
N GLY A 130 23.34 -12.87 8.03
CA GLY A 130 22.75 -11.55 8.20
C GLY A 130 23.69 -10.49 8.79
N VAL A 131 25.00 -10.75 8.83
CA VAL A 131 26.00 -9.87 9.47
C VAL A 131 26.12 -8.47 8.86
N TYR A 132 25.56 -8.26 7.67
CA TYR A 132 25.62 -6.96 6.97
C TYR A 132 24.63 -5.93 7.51
N SER A 133 23.71 -6.31 8.39
CA SER A 133 22.79 -5.40 9.05
C SER A 133 22.46 -5.91 10.46
N THR A 134 22.90 -5.16 11.46
CA THR A 134 22.79 -5.54 12.89
C THR A 134 22.31 -4.35 13.73
N ILE A 135 21.56 -4.64 14.78
CA ILE A 135 21.17 -3.68 15.82
C ILE A 135 21.65 -4.27 17.16
N ALA A 136 22.33 -3.49 17.94
CA ALA A 136 22.90 -3.93 19.23
C ALA A 136 23.70 -5.24 19.14
N GLY A 137 24.39 -5.48 18.02
CA GLY A 137 25.17 -6.70 17.78
C GLY A 137 24.36 -7.93 17.37
N ILE A 138 23.04 -7.80 17.25
CA ILE A 138 22.13 -8.87 16.82
C ILE A 138 21.83 -8.71 15.33
N ALA A 139 21.98 -9.78 14.54
CA ALA A 139 21.62 -9.75 13.14
C ALA A 139 20.11 -9.46 12.96
N ASN A 140 19.77 -8.60 12.01
CA ASN A 140 18.38 -8.17 11.82
C ASN A 140 17.44 -9.34 11.49
N VAL A 141 17.94 -10.39 10.85
CA VAL A 141 17.16 -11.62 10.60
C VAL A 141 16.76 -12.31 11.89
N ASP A 142 17.62 -12.36 12.88
CA ASP A 142 17.35 -12.99 14.17
C ASP A 142 16.47 -12.09 15.05
N MET A 143 16.72 -10.77 15.02
CA MET A 143 15.88 -9.78 15.69
C MET A 143 14.44 -9.81 15.16
N LEU A 144 14.27 -9.92 13.84
CA LEU A 144 12.94 -10.05 13.22
C LEU A 144 12.22 -11.31 13.67
N ARG A 145 12.92 -12.46 13.65
CA ARG A 145 12.33 -13.74 14.08
C ARG A 145 11.90 -13.71 15.55
N ASP A 146 12.75 -13.15 16.41
CA ASP A 146 12.43 -12.99 17.82
C ASP A 146 11.21 -12.08 18.03
N ALA A 147 11.21 -10.90 17.41
CA ALA A 147 10.12 -9.95 17.53
C ALA A 147 8.80 -10.44 16.90
N ALA A 148 8.85 -11.11 15.77
CA ALA A 148 7.64 -11.62 15.10
C ALA A 148 6.99 -12.78 15.83
N LYS A 149 7.76 -13.58 16.58
CA LYS A 149 7.29 -14.83 17.23
C LYS A 149 6.00 -14.66 18.03
N ASP A 150 5.92 -13.64 18.85
CA ASP A 150 4.78 -13.37 19.73
C ASP A 150 4.01 -12.09 19.31
N ALA A 151 4.24 -11.58 18.11
CA ALA A 151 3.51 -10.43 17.58
C ALA A 151 2.08 -10.81 17.17
N LEU A 152 1.17 -9.82 17.22
CA LEU A 152 -0.17 -9.90 16.68
C LEU A 152 -0.13 -9.90 15.15
N ALA A 153 0.66 -9.00 14.58
CA ALA A 153 0.87 -8.83 13.14
C ALA A 153 2.22 -8.14 12.89
N VAL A 154 2.70 -8.23 11.65
CA VAL A 154 3.88 -7.51 11.17
C VAL A 154 3.46 -6.55 10.06
N VAL A 155 3.92 -5.31 10.12
CA VAL A 155 3.67 -4.26 9.12
C VAL A 155 5.01 -3.89 8.48
N ALA A 156 5.17 -4.23 7.21
CA ALA A 156 6.36 -3.90 6.42
C ALA A 156 6.16 -2.52 5.76
N VAL A 157 6.86 -1.52 6.25
CA VAL A 157 6.76 -0.13 5.80
C VAL A 157 7.89 0.18 4.82
N GLY A 158 7.51 0.71 3.65
CA GLY A 158 8.45 0.96 2.57
C GLY A 158 8.68 -0.25 1.67
N THR A 159 9.11 0.03 0.44
CA THR A 159 9.38 -1.02 -0.56
C THR A 159 10.54 -1.93 -0.16
N CYS A 160 11.49 -1.42 0.64
CA CYS A 160 12.58 -2.24 1.15
C CYS A 160 12.06 -3.36 2.06
N ALA A 161 11.22 -3.05 3.02
CA ALA A 161 10.60 -4.05 3.90
C ALA A 161 9.60 -4.94 3.16
N ALA A 162 8.79 -4.36 2.26
CA ALA A 162 7.73 -5.07 1.56
C ALA A 162 8.24 -6.02 0.48
N PHE A 163 9.30 -5.65 -0.27
CA PHE A 163 9.75 -6.33 -1.49
C PHE A 163 11.28 -6.39 -1.65
N GLY A 164 12.05 -6.07 -0.60
CA GLY A 164 13.51 -6.00 -0.67
C GLY A 164 14.06 -4.65 -1.16
N GLY A 165 13.36 -3.95 -2.04
CA GLY A 165 13.66 -2.60 -2.50
C GLY A 165 15.07 -2.40 -3.06
N LEU A 166 15.65 -1.22 -2.80
CA LEU A 166 17.00 -0.88 -3.26
C LEU A 166 18.10 -1.83 -2.74
N PRO A 167 18.11 -2.27 -1.46
CA PRO A 167 19.14 -3.20 -1.00
C PRO A 167 19.12 -4.56 -1.71
N ALA A 168 17.92 -5.01 -2.15
CA ALA A 168 17.78 -6.27 -2.91
C ALA A 168 18.05 -6.12 -4.41
N ALA A 169 18.18 -4.89 -4.92
CA ALA A 169 18.53 -4.64 -6.32
C ALA A 169 19.85 -5.34 -6.71
N LYS A 170 19.92 -5.84 -7.94
CA LYS A 170 21.09 -6.58 -8.43
C LYS A 170 22.36 -5.74 -8.34
N PRO A 171 23.45 -6.30 -7.84
CA PRO A 171 23.74 -7.74 -7.59
C PRO A 171 23.30 -8.27 -6.22
N ASN A 172 22.55 -7.52 -5.41
CA ASN A 172 22.10 -7.87 -4.06
C ASN A 172 23.24 -8.41 -3.16
N PRO A 173 24.20 -7.56 -2.82
CA PRO A 173 25.44 -8.00 -2.18
C PRO A 173 25.24 -8.56 -0.77
N THR A 174 24.19 -8.15 -0.07
CA THR A 174 23.88 -8.54 1.32
C THR A 174 22.87 -9.69 1.43
N GLY A 175 22.34 -10.18 0.30
CA GLY A 175 21.24 -11.15 0.30
C GLY A 175 19.98 -10.55 0.96
N ALA A 176 19.68 -9.29 0.65
CA ALA A 176 18.52 -8.58 1.17
C ALA A 176 17.23 -9.20 0.64
N VAL A 177 16.27 -9.45 1.54
CA VAL A 177 14.97 -10.04 1.24
C VAL A 177 13.84 -9.23 1.87
N ALA A 178 12.60 -9.47 1.42
CA ALA A 178 11.40 -8.91 2.02
C ALA A 178 11.09 -9.54 3.37
N VAL A 179 10.42 -8.80 4.24
CA VAL A 179 9.95 -9.28 5.56
C VAL A 179 9.07 -10.52 5.42
N SER A 180 8.19 -10.54 4.41
CA SER A 180 7.25 -11.64 4.17
C SER A 180 7.89 -12.94 3.70
N GLU A 181 9.16 -12.92 3.29
CA GLU A 181 9.92 -14.13 2.96
C GLU A 181 10.41 -14.85 4.23
N LEU A 182 10.58 -14.13 5.31
CA LEU A 182 11.05 -14.66 6.60
C LEU A 182 9.94 -14.88 7.62
N VAL A 183 8.89 -14.06 7.56
CA VAL A 183 7.73 -14.15 8.45
C VAL A 183 6.58 -14.80 7.70
N VAL A 184 6.42 -16.12 7.87
CA VAL A 184 5.43 -16.93 7.15
C VAL A 184 4.26 -17.39 8.03
N ASP A 185 4.42 -17.37 9.32
CA ASP A 185 3.47 -17.87 10.34
C ASP A 185 2.63 -16.77 10.99
N LYS A 186 2.85 -15.52 10.60
CA LYS A 186 2.13 -14.36 11.10
C LYS A 186 1.51 -13.56 9.97
N PRO A 187 0.42 -12.83 10.24
CA PRO A 187 -0.12 -11.87 9.28
C PRO A 187 0.92 -10.78 8.97
N VAL A 188 1.22 -10.58 7.69
CA VAL A 188 2.09 -9.50 7.20
C VAL A 188 1.29 -8.57 6.32
N VAL A 189 1.40 -7.26 6.57
CA VAL A 189 0.84 -6.19 5.75
C VAL A 189 1.97 -5.39 5.11
N ASN A 190 1.95 -5.27 3.80
CA ASN A 190 2.93 -4.49 3.04
C ASN A 190 2.38 -3.08 2.75
N ILE A 191 3.12 -2.06 3.13
CA ILE A 191 2.83 -0.66 2.80
C ILE A 191 4.01 -0.12 1.97
N PRO A 192 4.09 -0.49 0.68
CA PRO A 192 5.22 -0.11 -0.14
C PRO A 192 5.17 1.35 -0.55
N GLY A 193 6.32 1.84 -0.96
CA GLY A 193 6.63 3.19 -1.41
C GLY A 193 8.08 3.47 -1.05
N CYS A 194 8.75 4.40 -1.75
CA CYS A 194 10.13 4.74 -1.47
C CYS A 194 10.29 6.27 -1.40
N PRO A 195 9.86 6.84 -0.24
CA PRO A 195 9.09 6.26 0.88
C PRO A 195 7.60 6.09 0.60
N PRO A 196 6.81 5.42 1.47
CA PRO A 196 5.35 5.38 1.38
C PRO A 196 4.73 6.72 1.80
N ILE A 197 3.49 6.95 1.40
CA ILE A 197 2.69 8.09 1.87
C ILE A 197 2.40 7.89 3.36
N ALA A 198 2.65 8.92 4.18
CA ALA A 198 2.48 8.86 5.63
C ALA A 198 1.06 8.43 6.04
N GLU A 199 0.04 8.92 5.35
CA GLU A 199 -1.36 8.61 5.59
C GLU A 199 -1.69 7.13 5.32
N ALA A 200 -0.98 6.46 4.41
CA ALA A 200 -1.16 5.02 4.20
C ALA A 200 -0.63 4.21 5.40
N VAL A 201 0.48 4.63 6.00
CA VAL A 201 1.02 4.02 7.23
C VAL A 201 0.10 4.30 8.41
N ALA A 202 -0.21 5.56 8.67
CA ALA A 202 -1.04 5.98 9.80
C ALA A 202 -2.47 5.40 9.70
N GLY A 203 -3.07 5.39 8.51
CA GLY A 203 -4.40 4.82 8.28
C GLY A 203 -4.46 3.31 8.48
N THR A 204 -3.42 2.59 8.04
CA THR A 204 -3.34 1.14 8.25
C THR A 204 -3.18 0.79 9.73
N LEU A 205 -2.30 1.50 10.45
CA LEU A 205 -2.13 1.33 11.90
C LEU A 205 -3.42 1.68 12.66
N ALA A 206 -4.09 2.76 12.29
CA ALA A 206 -5.37 3.13 12.90
C ALA A 206 -6.46 2.08 12.68
N TYR A 207 -6.49 1.46 11.49
CA TYR A 207 -7.43 0.36 11.20
C TYR A 207 -7.14 -0.85 12.10
N LEU A 208 -5.87 -1.26 12.20
CA LEU A 208 -5.45 -2.36 13.08
C LEU A 208 -5.82 -2.09 14.55
N VAL A 209 -5.57 -0.88 15.03
CA VAL A 209 -5.90 -0.47 16.41
C VAL A 209 -7.39 -0.54 16.66
N ALA A 210 -8.21 -0.03 15.74
CA ALA A 210 -9.65 0.11 15.95
C ALA A 210 -10.41 -1.21 15.82
N PHE A 211 -9.99 -2.08 14.89
CA PHE A 211 -10.74 -3.30 14.57
C PHE A 211 -10.06 -4.58 15.08
N GLY A 212 -8.80 -4.50 15.53
CA GLY A 212 -8.02 -5.68 15.90
C GLY A 212 -7.85 -6.70 14.75
N ALA A 213 -8.02 -6.25 13.51
CA ALA A 213 -8.00 -7.06 12.30
C ALA A 213 -7.27 -6.34 11.16
N LEU A 214 -6.83 -7.10 10.15
CA LEU A 214 -6.22 -6.53 8.96
C LEU A 214 -7.27 -5.89 8.05
N PRO A 215 -6.94 -4.78 7.35
CA PRO A 215 -7.77 -4.29 6.25
C PRO A 215 -7.80 -5.30 5.10
N GLU A 216 -8.69 -5.10 4.13
CA GLU A 216 -8.70 -5.89 2.91
C GLU A 216 -7.38 -5.69 2.14
N LEU A 217 -6.71 -6.81 1.80
CA LEU A 217 -5.42 -6.82 1.14
C LEU A 217 -5.53 -7.33 -0.30
N ASP A 218 -4.61 -6.87 -1.16
CA ASP A 218 -4.41 -7.43 -2.49
C ASP A 218 -3.49 -8.68 -2.44
N SER A 219 -3.17 -9.24 -3.62
CA SER A 219 -2.30 -10.41 -3.75
C SER A 219 -0.86 -10.17 -3.26
N LEU A 220 -0.41 -8.91 -3.21
CA LEU A 220 0.89 -8.49 -2.69
C LEU A 220 0.81 -8.08 -1.20
N ARG A 221 -0.30 -8.42 -0.52
CA ARG A 221 -0.57 -8.09 0.90
C ARG A 221 -0.62 -6.59 1.18
N ARG A 222 -0.96 -5.75 0.17
CA ARG A 222 -1.10 -4.30 0.33
C ARG A 222 -2.55 -3.94 0.64
N PRO A 223 -2.83 -2.97 1.55
CA PRO A 223 -4.19 -2.50 1.81
C PRO A 223 -4.84 -1.95 0.53
N LYS A 224 -5.91 -2.59 0.05
CA LYS A 224 -6.62 -2.18 -1.17
C LYS A 224 -7.12 -0.73 -1.11
N ALA A 225 -7.41 -0.21 0.07
CA ALA A 225 -7.79 1.18 0.26
C ALA A 225 -6.77 2.19 -0.29
N PHE A 226 -5.47 1.83 -0.27
CA PHE A 226 -4.38 2.68 -0.74
C PHE A 226 -3.72 2.19 -2.02
N PHE A 227 -3.83 0.89 -2.31
CA PHE A 227 -3.13 0.22 -3.42
C PHE A 227 -4.10 -0.51 -4.36
N GLY A 228 -5.38 -0.20 -4.34
CA GLY A 228 -6.39 -0.86 -5.20
C GLY A 228 -6.47 -0.31 -6.61
N GLU A 229 -5.95 0.90 -6.88
CA GLU A 229 -5.96 1.55 -8.18
C GLU A 229 -4.54 1.92 -8.62
N THR A 230 -4.32 1.99 -9.94
CA THR A 230 -3.04 2.49 -10.45
C THR A 230 -2.96 4.01 -10.34
N ILE A 231 -1.75 4.53 -10.30
CA ILE A 231 -1.55 6.00 -10.36
C ILE A 231 -2.16 6.58 -11.63
N HIS A 232 -2.11 5.84 -12.74
CA HIS A 232 -2.67 6.27 -14.02
C HIS A 232 -4.19 6.43 -13.99
N ASP A 233 -4.91 5.60 -13.22
CA ASP A 233 -6.37 5.66 -13.12
C ASP A 233 -6.88 6.99 -12.60
N ARG A 234 -6.12 7.62 -11.71
CA ARG A 234 -6.44 8.91 -11.08
C ARG A 234 -5.52 10.06 -11.51
N CYS A 235 -4.68 9.84 -12.53
CA CYS A 235 -3.73 10.85 -12.99
C CYS A 235 -4.44 11.99 -13.72
N TYR A 236 -4.21 13.23 -13.28
CA TYR A 236 -4.76 14.43 -13.95
C TYR A 236 -4.22 14.63 -15.38
N ARG A 237 -3.10 13.96 -15.74
CA ARG A 237 -2.55 13.96 -17.10
C ARG A 237 -3.14 12.86 -17.99
N ARG A 238 -4.03 12.00 -17.47
CA ARG A 238 -4.66 10.91 -18.25
C ARG A 238 -5.38 11.39 -19.50
N PRO A 239 -6.10 12.54 -19.53
CA PRO A 239 -6.71 13.05 -20.75
C PRO A 239 -5.70 13.33 -21.88
N PHE A 240 -4.46 13.71 -21.55
CA PHE A 240 -3.42 13.85 -22.56
C PHE A 240 -2.92 12.51 -23.09
N TYR A 241 -2.81 11.50 -22.22
CA TYR A 241 -2.48 10.13 -22.62
C TYR A 241 -3.50 9.58 -23.62
N GLU A 242 -4.79 9.72 -23.33
CA GLU A 242 -5.90 9.23 -24.16
C GLU A 242 -5.95 9.95 -25.53
N ARG A 243 -5.46 11.17 -25.61
CA ARG A 243 -5.36 11.98 -26.83
C ARG A 243 -4.03 11.83 -27.56
N GLY A 244 -3.12 10.96 -27.08
CA GLY A 244 -1.80 10.78 -27.67
C GLY A 244 -0.85 11.97 -27.53
N LEU A 245 -1.11 12.86 -26.55
CA LEU A 245 -0.29 14.07 -26.31
C LEU A 245 0.74 13.74 -25.21
N PHE A 246 2.00 13.62 -25.62
CA PHE A 246 3.10 13.24 -24.75
C PHE A 246 4.20 14.30 -24.74
N ALA A 247 4.90 14.39 -23.60
CA ALA A 247 6.23 14.99 -23.55
C ALA A 247 7.22 14.00 -24.15
N GLU A 248 8.07 14.45 -25.06
CA GLU A 248 9.15 13.68 -25.68
C GLU A 248 10.49 13.90 -24.95
N GLY A 249 10.59 14.98 -24.17
CA GLY A 249 11.69 15.35 -23.31
C GLY A 249 11.19 16.16 -22.12
N PHE A 250 12.05 16.39 -21.12
CA PHE A 250 11.66 17.15 -19.91
C PHE A 250 11.61 18.67 -20.15
N ASP A 251 12.20 19.16 -21.23
CA ASP A 251 12.33 20.56 -21.61
C ASP A 251 11.59 20.94 -22.91
N ASP A 252 10.86 19.98 -23.50
CA ASP A 252 10.12 20.21 -24.73
C ASP A 252 8.81 21.00 -24.52
N GLU A 253 8.14 21.32 -25.62
CA GLU A 253 6.85 22.03 -25.60
C GLU A 253 5.75 21.17 -24.93
N GLY A 254 5.79 19.84 -25.10
CA GLY A 254 4.85 18.92 -24.45
C GLY A 254 4.99 18.95 -22.93
N ALA A 255 6.23 18.97 -22.43
CA ALA A 255 6.51 19.09 -20.99
C ALA A 255 6.02 20.43 -20.44
N ARG A 256 6.30 21.54 -21.13
CA ARG A 256 5.83 22.89 -20.75
C ARG A 256 4.31 22.99 -20.72
N ARG A 257 3.61 22.32 -21.63
CA ARG A 257 2.14 22.24 -21.67
C ARG A 257 1.54 21.21 -20.70
N GLY A 258 2.37 20.49 -19.95
CA GLY A 258 1.91 19.49 -18.99
C GLY A 258 1.36 18.21 -19.61
N TYR A 259 1.79 17.84 -20.83
CA TYR A 259 1.40 16.61 -21.51
C TYR A 259 1.83 15.37 -20.73
N CYS A 260 1.29 14.19 -21.10
CA CYS A 260 1.57 12.95 -20.42
C CYS A 260 3.08 12.60 -20.46
N LEU A 261 3.62 12.17 -19.33
CA LEU A 261 5.04 11.84 -19.17
C LEU A 261 5.37 10.35 -19.52
N TYR A 262 4.46 9.64 -20.17
CA TYR A 262 4.64 8.22 -20.49
C TYR A 262 5.92 7.96 -21.31
N LYS A 263 6.17 8.75 -22.34
CA LYS A 263 7.34 8.57 -23.22
C LYS A 263 8.67 8.91 -22.55
N VAL A 264 8.65 9.73 -21.52
CA VAL A 264 9.83 10.04 -20.71
C VAL A 264 9.98 9.14 -19.46
N GLY A 265 9.29 7.99 -19.46
CA GLY A 265 9.54 6.91 -18.54
C GLY A 265 8.55 6.74 -17.39
N CYS A 266 7.41 7.44 -17.40
CA CYS A 266 6.40 7.29 -16.34
C CYS A 266 5.86 5.85 -16.24
N LYS A 267 5.96 5.25 -15.04
CA LYS A 267 5.47 3.91 -14.70
C LYS A 267 4.04 3.91 -14.12
N GLY A 268 3.36 5.06 -14.13
CA GLY A 268 2.01 5.20 -13.57
C GLY A 268 1.00 4.14 -13.98
N PRO A 269 0.95 3.67 -15.23
CA PRO A 269 0.01 2.63 -15.67
C PRO A 269 0.15 1.26 -15.01
N VAL A 270 1.29 0.95 -14.44
CA VAL A 270 1.57 -0.35 -13.78
C VAL A 270 1.88 -0.22 -12.29
N THR A 271 1.70 0.97 -11.72
CA THR A 271 2.04 1.27 -10.33
C THR A 271 0.77 1.49 -9.52
N TYR A 272 0.54 0.62 -8.56
CA TYR A 272 -0.58 0.74 -7.63
C TYR A 272 -0.17 1.56 -6.40
N ASN A 273 -0.75 2.75 -6.26
CA ASN A 273 -0.52 3.64 -5.11
C ASN A 273 -1.50 4.81 -5.15
N SER A 274 -1.75 5.42 -4.00
CA SER A 274 -2.62 6.59 -3.84
C SER A 274 -1.96 7.94 -4.13
N CYS A 275 -0.76 7.98 -4.73
CA CYS A 275 -0.02 9.25 -4.97
C CYS A 275 -0.81 10.28 -5.78
N ALA A 276 -1.66 9.84 -6.73
CA ALA A 276 -2.45 10.75 -7.56
C ALA A 276 -3.61 11.42 -6.79
N THR A 277 -4.04 10.83 -5.68
CA THR A 277 -5.17 11.30 -4.84
C THR A 277 -4.70 11.93 -3.54
N LEU A 278 -3.95 11.19 -2.73
CA LEU A 278 -3.46 11.66 -1.43
C LEU A 278 -2.29 12.63 -1.55
N LYS A 279 -1.42 12.41 -2.54
CA LYS A 279 -0.15 13.13 -2.73
C LYS A 279 0.77 12.96 -1.51
N TRP A 280 1.87 13.66 -1.48
CA TRP A 280 2.82 13.65 -0.37
C TRP A 280 2.75 14.95 0.43
N ASN A 281 3.31 14.95 1.62
CA ASN A 281 3.46 16.13 2.49
C ASN A 281 2.13 16.87 2.71
N GLY A 282 1.10 16.15 3.18
CA GLY A 282 -0.20 16.74 3.45
C GLY A 282 -0.94 17.20 2.18
N GLY A 283 -0.76 16.51 1.07
CA GLY A 283 -1.49 16.79 -0.17
C GLY A 283 -0.83 17.82 -1.10
N VAL A 284 0.42 18.22 -0.83
CA VAL A 284 1.11 19.28 -1.59
C VAL A 284 1.40 18.83 -3.01
N SER A 285 2.07 17.69 -3.22
CA SER A 285 2.52 17.25 -4.54
C SER A 285 2.84 15.76 -4.60
N PHE A 286 3.05 15.27 -5.82
CA PHE A 286 3.60 13.95 -6.11
C PHE A 286 4.43 14.02 -7.40
N PRO A 287 5.28 13.02 -7.73
CA PRO A 287 6.26 13.15 -8.83
C PRO A 287 5.69 13.67 -10.14
N ILE A 288 4.54 13.15 -10.60
CA ILE A 288 3.94 13.58 -11.87
C ILE A 288 3.50 15.05 -11.82
N GLN A 289 3.00 15.52 -10.68
CA GLN A 289 2.63 16.93 -10.50
C GLN A 289 3.85 17.84 -10.50
N SER A 290 4.98 17.35 -9.99
CA SER A 290 6.25 18.06 -9.98
C SER A 290 7.03 17.97 -11.30
N GLY A 291 6.41 17.40 -12.36
CA GLY A 291 7.02 17.34 -13.69
C GLY A 291 7.87 16.08 -13.95
N HIS A 292 7.93 15.14 -13.02
CA HIS A 292 8.68 13.89 -13.17
C HIS A 292 7.72 12.69 -13.25
N GLY A 293 7.99 11.74 -14.15
CA GLY A 293 7.19 10.51 -14.28
C GLY A 293 7.20 9.68 -13.00
N CYS A 294 6.16 8.87 -12.79
CA CYS A 294 6.15 7.87 -11.73
C CYS A 294 7.30 6.88 -11.92
N LEU A 295 8.06 6.59 -10.86
CA LEU A 295 9.19 5.64 -10.87
C LEU A 295 8.76 4.18 -10.70
N GLY A 296 7.52 3.92 -10.28
CA GLY A 296 7.09 2.56 -9.93
C GLY A 296 7.48 2.13 -8.52
N CYS A 297 7.82 3.06 -7.65
CA CYS A 297 8.50 2.78 -6.38
C CYS A 297 7.72 1.93 -5.36
N SER A 298 6.42 1.71 -5.55
CA SER A 298 5.59 0.82 -4.73
C SER A 298 5.41 -0.58 -5.33
N GLU A 299 6.10 -0.89 -6.44
CA GLU A 299 6.02 -2.20 -7.07
C GLU A 299 7.26 -3.05 -6.77
N PRO A 300 7.12 -4.39 -6.79
CA PRO A 300 8.27 -5.29 -6.68
C PRO A 300 9.31 -5.00 -7.78
N ASP A 301 10.58 -5.16 -7.44
CA ASP A 301 11.73 -5.07 -8.36
C ASP A 301 11.85 -3.74 -9.14
N PHE A 302 11.21 -2.65 -8.68
CA PHE A 302 11.15 -1.41 -9.46
C PHE A 302 12.54 -0.85 -9.83
N TRP A 303 13.59 -1.16 -9.06
CA TRP A 303 14.96 -0.77 -9.35
C TRP A 303 15.58 -1.55 -10.52
N ASP A 304 15.14 -2.76 -10.78
CA ASP A 304 15.67 -3.68 -11.78
C ASP A 304 14.84 -3.77 -13.06
N GLN A 305 13.69 -3.08 -13.13
CA GLN A 305 12.77 -3.11 -14.29
C GLN A 305 13.15 -2.13 -15.40
N GLY A 306 14.42 -1.89 -15.62
CA GLY A 306 14.95 -1.00 -16.67
C GLY A 306 15.14 0.44 -16.16
N GLY A 307 15.51 1.35 -17.07
CA GLY A 307 15.80 2.74 -16.70
C GLY A 307 14.56 3.53 -16.30
N PHE A 308 14.70 4.43 -15.32
CA PHE A 308 13.61 5.29 -14.85
C PHE A 308 13.00 6.15 -15.97
N TYR A 309 13.80 6.52 -16.95
CA TYR A 309 13.41 7.39 -18.07
C TYR A 309 13.03 6.62 -19.34
N ARG A 310 13.00 5.28 -19.28
CA ARG A 310 12.56 4.46 -20.40
C ARG A 310 11.06 4.20 -20.30
N PRO A 311 10.29 4.39 -21.38
CA PRO A 311 8.87 4.04 -21.39
C PRO A 311 8.66 2.53 -21.19
N LEU A 312 7.49 2.16 -20.67
CA LEU A 312 7.11 0.74 -20.49
C LEU A 312 7.01 -0.01 -21.82
N SER A 313 6.64 0.70 -22.88
CA SER A 313 6.57 0.20 -24.25
C SER A 313 6.94 1.31 -25.22
N THR A 314 7.68 0.98 -26.27
CA THR A 314 7.97 1.88 -27.39
C THR A 314 6.83 1.94 -28.41
N SER A 315 5.90 0.99 -28.40
CA SER A 315 4.67 1.04 -29.16
C SER A 315 3.70 2.05 -28.53
N MET A 316 3.00 2.80 -29.37
CA MET A 316 2.01 3.79 -28.93
C MET A 316 1.06 3.14 -27.91
N PRO A 317 0.83 3.73 -26.74
CA PRO A 317 -0.22 3.31 -25.85
C PRO A 317 -1.56 3.78 -26.45
N GLY A 318 -2.09 3.02 -27.33
CA GLY A 318 -3.35 3.32 -27.99
C GLY A 318 -3.90 2.05 -28.62
N ILE A 319 -4.93 1.50 -28.04
CA ILE A 319 -5.59 0.28 -28.52
C ILE A 319 -4.60 -0.91 -28.45
N GLY A 320 -4.23 -1.28 -27.24
CA GLY A 320 -3.49 -2.54 -27.04
C GLY A 320 -4.28 -3.73 -27.59
N PRO A 321 -3.59 -4.87 -27.88
CA PRO A 321 -4.23 -6.06 -28.43
C PRO A 321 -5.44 -6.56 -27.62
N THR A 322 -5.59 -6.13 -26.38
CA THR A 322 -6.73 -6.44 -25.50
C THR A 322 -8.03 -5.77 -25.93
N LEU A 323 -8.02 -4.51 -26.42
CA LEU A 323 -9.24 -3.88 -26.96
C LEU A 323 -9.54 -4.36 -28.38
N ALA A 324 -8.51 -4.60 -29.20
CA ALA A 324 -8.70 -5.25 -30.50
C ALA A 324 -9.17 -6.70 -30.31
N GLY A 325 -8.61 -7.44 -29.34
CA GLY A 325 -9.06 -8.80 -29.00
C GLY A 325 -10.48 -8.81 -28.42
N ALA A 326 -10.84 -7.84 -27.58
CA ALA A 326 -12.20 -7.73 -27.04
C ALA A 326 -13.21 -7.31 -28.12
N ALA A 327 -12.83 -6.44 -29.06
CA ALA A 327 -13.68 -6.07 -30.17
C ALA A 327 -13.87 -7.26 -31.16
N VAL A 328 -12.82 -8.04 -31.44
CA VAL A 328 -12.90 -9.24 -32.27
C VAL A 328 -13.66 -10.35 -31.55
N ALA A 329 -13.44 -10.56 -30.24
CA ALA A 329 -14.20 -11.52 -29.45
C ALA A 329 -15.67 -11.10 -29.31
N GLY A 330 -15.97 -9.83 -29.12
CA GLY A 330 -17.33 -9.28 -29.10
C GLY A 330 -18.05 -9.43 -30.44
N ALA A 331 -17.36 -9.18 -31.53
CA ALA A 331 -17.90 -9.40 -32.90
C ALA A 331 -18.12 -10.88 -33.18
N ALA A 332 -17.23 -11.78 -32.77
CA ALA A 332 -17.36 -13.22 -32.91
C ALA A 332 -18.54 -13.78 -32.08
N LEU A 333 -18.66 -13.33 -30.80
CA LEU A 333 -19.77 -13.72 -29.94
C LEU A 333 -21.11 -13.14 -30.40
N GLY A 334 -21.14 -11.89 -30.85
CA GLY A 334 -22.31 -11.26 -31.46
C GLY A 334 -22.73 -11.95 -32.76
N GLY A 335 -21.75 -12.31 -33.61
CA GLY A 335 -21.98 -13.08 -34.85
C GLY A 335 -22.52 -14.47 -34.55
N ALA A 336 -21.96 -15.19 -33.58
CA ALA A 336 -22.42 -16.51 -33.15
C ALA A 336 -23.86 -16.46 -32.57
N ALA A 337 -24.16 -15.47 -31.75
CA ALA A 337 -25.51 -15.27 -31.18
C ALA A 337 -26.53 -14.96 -32.29
N ALA A 338 -26.19 -14.08 -33.24
CA ALA A 338 -27.04 -13.76 -34.38
C ALA A 338 -27.24 -14.97 -35.32
N TRP A 339 -26.22 -15.80 -35.48
CA TRP A 339 -26.35 -17.04 -36.28
C TRP A 339 -27.21 -18.07 -35.60
N LEU A 340 -27.09 -18.27 -34.27
CA LEU A 340 -27.92 -19.18 -33.49
C LEU A 340 -29.37 -18.73 -33.46
N SER A 341 -29.66 -17.43 -33.32
CA SER A 341 -31.02 -16.88 -33.33
C SER A 341 -31.67 -17.04 -34.74
N ARG A 342 -30.89 -16.84 -35.82
CA ARG A 342 -31.42 -17.12 -37.20
C ARG A 342 -31.70 -18.60 -37.45
N ARG A 343 -30.91 -19.50 -36.89
CA ARG A 343 -31.18 -20.95 -36.95
C ARG A 343 -32.43 -21.32 -36.18
N HIS A 344 -32.63 -20.74 -35.02
CA HIS A 344 -33.82 -20.99 -34.19
C HIS A 344 -35.10 -20.47 -34.86
N LEU A 345 -35.04 -19.26 -35.45
CA LEU A 345 -36.16 -18.70 -36.24
C LEU A 345 -36.50 -19.57 -37.46
N LYS A 346 -35.52 -20.12 -38.20
CA LYS A 346 -35.77 -21.01 -39.31
C LYS A 346 -36.37 -22.37 -38.90
N SER A 347 -36.02 -22.89 -37.71
CA SER A 347 -36.62 -24.12 -37.19
C SER A 347 -38.08 -23.91 -36.74
N PHE A 348 -38.41 -22.70 -36.23
CA PHE A 348 -39.81 -22.34 -35.93
C PHE A 348 -40.66 -22.18 -37.20
N GLN A 349 -40.13 -21.60 -38.29
CA GLN A 349 -40.84 -21.46 -39.55
C GLN A 349 -41.05 -22.80 -40.26
N ALA A 350 -40.05 -23.73 -40.20
CA ALA A 350 -40.16 -25.06 -40.76
C ALA A 350 -41.14 -25.99 -39.99
N GLY A 351 -41.48 -25.67 -38.76
CA GLY A 351 -42.50 -26.38 -37.97
C GLY A 351 -43.93 -25.90 -38.21
N ALA A 352 -44.10 -24.65 -38.72
CA ALA A 352 -45.40 -24.08 -39.04
C ALA A 352 -45.96 -24.47 -40.40
N ASP A 353 -45.15 -25.02 -41.32
CA ASP A 353 -45.55 -25.43 -42.69
C ASP A 353 -45.84 -26.91 -42.82
N LYS A 354 -46.15 -27.65 -41.75
CA LYS A 354 -46.65 -29.01 -41.86
C LYS A 354 -48.20 -28.95 -42.04
N PRO A 355 -48.71 -29.44 -43.17
CA PRO A 355 -50.16 -29.53 -43.34
C PRO A 355 -50.72 -30.57 -42.38
N GLU A 356 -51.85 -30.21 -41.70
CA GLU A 356 -52.69 -31.14 -40.95
C GLU A 356 -53.16 -32.21 -41.89
N GLY A 357 -52.73 -33.45 -41.66
CA GLY A 357 -53.20 -34.60 -42.40
C GLY A 357 -54.61 -34.94 -41.97
N ASP A 358 -55.49 -35.07 -42.97
CA ASP A 358 -56.84 -35.59 -42.90
C ASP A 358 -56.94 -36.88 -42.08
N ALA A 359 -57.80 -36.86 -41.07
CA ALA A 359 -58.28 -38.04 -40.43
C ALA A 359 -59.70 -38.36 -40.99
N SER A 360 -59.78 -39.36 -41.81
CA SER A 360 -61.01 -40.09 -42.10
C SER A 360 -61.01 -41.38 -41.31
#